data_c85ef9a418d0bdf57ce805681c9e1602
#
_entry.id   c85ef9a418d0bdf57ce805681c9e1602
#
_cell.length_a   1.000
_cell.length_b   1.000
_cell.length_c   1.000
_cell.angle_alpha   90.00
_cell.angle_beta   90.00
_cell.angle_gamma   90.00
#
_symmetry.space_group_name_H-M   'P 1'
#
loop_
_entity.id
_entity.type
_entity.pdbx_description
1 polymer ?
#
loop_
_entity_poly.entity_id
_entity_poly.type
_entity_poly.pdbx_seq_one_letter_code
_entity_poly.pdbx_strand_id
1 'polypeptide(L)'
;MAINPLQQYFRQPKIYVSLPSRGVFNAPGTINGDPNQLAVCAMTGMDEVIIKTPDALFTGEASVKMIESCCPSITNAWDLSVLDTDLMFVSIRIATYGNNITVSNACIMCETPNEYELSLNNIVEHFANCKYESAIHIKDLTINLKPLTYKQQTDYNLQIYEVQKQVRQATDIEDLAEQQTALNKLWGELAQIQLNLNVNSIDSVQTPELVVNERAYIAEWLANCDSDTSNKIKSAIELNRNNWSIPPYPVTCSNPECKHETKLSIDLDNSNFFASA
;
A
#
# COMPACT_ATOMS: atom_id res chain seq x y z
N MET A 1 -25.44 9.73 -33.27
CA MET A 1 -25.95 8.83 -32.23
C MET A 1 -26.82 9.65 -31.31
N ALA A 2 -28.01 9.16 -30.90
CA ALA A 2 -28.85 9.86 -29.93
C ALA A 2 -28.12 9.88 -28.56
N ILE A 3 -28.02 11.06 -27.95
CA ILE A 3 -27.42 11.21 -26.60
C ILE A 3 -28.40 10.59 -25.60
N ASN A 4 -27.91 9.75 -24.73
CA ASN A 4 -28.71 9.14 -23.65
C ASN A 4 -29.26 10.27 -22.73
N PRO A 5 -30.58 10.47 -22.64
CA PRO A 5 -31.16 11.54 -21.82
C PRO A 5 -30.91 11.36 -20.31
N LEU A 6 -30.55 10.15 -19.85
CA LEU A 6 -30.20 9.88 -18.46
C LEU A 6 -28.77 10.25 -18.12
N GLN A 7 -27.95 10.66 -19.09
CA GLN A 7 -26.53 11.00 -18.85
C GLN A 7 -26.35 12.15 -17.85
N GLN A 8 -27.32 13.08 -17.79
CA GLN A 8 -27.31 14.18 -16.78
C GLN A 8 -27.46 13.71 -15.33
N TYR A 9 -27.92 12.46 -15.12
CA TYR A 9 -28.08 11.85 -13.78
C TYR A 9 -26.95 10.90 -13.43
N PHE A 10 -25.90 10.82 -14.24
CA PHE A 10 -24.73 10.03 -13.90
C PHE A 10 -24.03 10.63 -12.68
N ARG A 11 -23.30 9.78 -11.93
CA ARG A 11 -22.57 10.21 -10.75
C ARG A 11 -21.66 11.40 -11.05
N GLN A 12 -21.61 12.33 -10.13
CA GLN A 12 -20.74 13.49 -10.17
C GLN A 12 -19.66 13.37 -9.10
N PRO A 13 -18.51 14.05 -9.25
CA PRO A 13 -17.50 14.13 -8.20
C PRO A 13 -18.10 14.60 -6.88
N LYS A 14 -17.78 13.89 -5.79
CA LYS A 14 -18.23 14.24 -4.44
C LYS A 14 -17.16 14.94 -3.61
N ILE A 15 -15.90 14.59 -3.84
CA ILE A 15 -14.76 15.19 -3.14
C ILE A 15 -13.62 15.46 -4.11
N TYR A 16 -12.72 16.34 -3.72
CA TYR A 16 -11.46 16.60 -4.42
C TYR A 16 -10.31 16.32 -3.47
N VAL A 17 -9.28 15.66 -3.96
CA VAL A 17 -8.13 15.25 -3.15
C VAL A 17 -6.82 15.69 -3.78
N SER A 18 -5.83 15.98 -2.95
CA SER A 18 -4.45 16.20 -3.36
C SER A 18 -3.65 14.95 -3.06
N LEU A 19 -2.97 14.41 -4.07
CA LEU A 19 -2.12 13.25 -3.87
C LEU A 19 -0.95 13.59 -2.93
N PRO A 20 -0.62 12.71 -1.98
CA PRO A 20 0.50 12.89 -1.06
C PRO A 20 1.84 13.10 -1.79
N SER A 21 2.07 12.33 -2.86
CA SER A 21 3.27 12.46 -3.70
C SER A 21 3.26 13.70 -4.59
N ARG A 22 2.12 14.40 -4.73
CA ARG A 22 1.88 15.46 -5.73
C ARG A 22 2.22 14.99 -7.16
N GLY A 23 2.11 13.69 -7.42
CA GLY A 23 2.41 13.06 -8.72
C GLY A 23 3.90 12.80 -9.00
N VAL A 24 4.82 13.20 -8.10
CA VAL A 24 6.28 13.13 -8.35
C VAL A 24 6.78 11.70 -8.56
N PHE A 25 6.17 10.71 -7.91
CA PHE A 25 6.61 9.31 -7.98
C PHE A 25 5.83 8.48 -9.01
N ASN A 26 4.84 9.06 -9.66
CA ASN A 26 4.02 8.35 -10.63
C ASN A 26 4.66 8.42 -12.03
N ALA A 27 4.52 7.36 -12.81
CA ALA A 27 5.02 7.35 -14.18
C ALA A 27 4.33 8.42 -15.05
N PRO A 28 5.01 9.00 -16.05
CA PRO A 28 4.39 9.93 -16.98
C PRO A 28 3.15 9.32 -17.65
N GLY A 29 2.04 10.04 -17.65
CA GLY A 29 0.78 9.59 -18.24
C GLY A 29 -0.12 8.78 -17.29
N THR A 30 0.31 8.45 -16.09
CA THR A 30 -0.54 7.79 -15.08
C THR A 30 -1.68 8.67 -14.62
N ILE A 31 -1.43 9.98 -14.53
CA ILE A 31 -2.41 10.98 -14.08
C ILE A 31 -2.62 11.99 -15.19
N ASN A 32 -3.88 12.22 -15.55
CA ASN A 32 -4.30 13.21 -16.52
C ASN A 32 -4.99 14.37 -15.79
N GLY A 33 -4.26 15.45 -15.54
CA GLY A 33 -4.75 16.63 -14.82
C GLY A 33 -3.83 17.05 -13.67
N ASP A 34 -4.35 17.86 -12.74
CA ASP A 34 -3.60 18.34 -11.59
C ASP A 34 -3.61 17.32 -10.44
N PRO A 35 -2.46 16.74 -10.05
CA PRO A 35 -2.36 15.81 -8.93
C PRO A 35 -2.79 16.41 -7.58
N ASN A 36 -2.85 17.74 -7.48
CA ASN A 36 -3.29 18.42 -6.26
C ASN A 36 -4.81 18.61 -6.20
N GLN A 37 -5.55 18.28 -7.26
CA GLN A 37 -7.00 18.48 -7.33
C GLN A 37 -7.69 17.38 -8.14
N LEU A 38 -7.53 16.12 -7.72
CA LEU A 38 -8.20 15.00 -8.37
C LEU A 38 -9.65 14.88 -7.91
N ALA A 39 -10.56 14.82 -8.88
CA ALA A 39 -11.98 14.62 -8.63
C ALA A 39 -12.26 13.14 -8.35
N VAL A 40 -12.92 12.84 -7.22
CA VAL A 40 -13.28 11.47 -6.81
C VAL A 40 -14.81 11.34 -6.76
N CYS A 41 -15.32 10.36 -7.51
CA CYS A 41 -16.71 9.95 -7.53
C CYS A 41 -16.96 8.80 -6.54
N ALA A 42 -18.22 8.66 -6.09
CA ALA A 42 -18.64 7.46 -5.38
C ALA A 42 -18.55 6.22 -6.27
N MET A 43 -18.41 5.04 -5.68
CA MET A 43 -18.49 3.76 -6.39
C MET A 43 -19.88 3.59 -7.04
N THR A 44 -19.90 2.87 -8.15
CA THR A 44 -21.14 2.36 -8.77
C THR A 44 -21.47 0.98 -8.18
N GLY A 45 -22.70 0.51 -8.38
CA GLY A 45 -23.06 -0.86 -8.02
C GLY A 45 -22.20 -1.92 -8.73
N MET A 46 -21.66 -1.60 -9.93
CA MET A 46 -20.73 -2.49 -10.63
C MET A 46 -19.35 -2.52 -9.92
N ASP A 47 -18.86 -1.38 -9.46
CA ASP A 47 -17.59 -1.32 -8.69
C ASP A 47 -17.70 -2.15 -7.41
N GLU A 48 -18.86 -2.09 -6.71
CA GLU A 48 -19.11 -2.93 -5.52
C GLU A 48 -19.13 -4.42 -5.83
N VAL A 49 -19.65 -4.84 -6.99
CA VAL A 49 -19.62 -6.25 -7.40
C VAL A 49 -18.19 -6.71 -7.68
N ILE A 50 -17.40 -5.88 -8.38
CA ILE A 50 -16.01 -6.20 -8.72
C ILE A 50 -15.17 -6.38 -7.46
N ILE A 51 -15.32 -5.49 -6.47
CA ILE A 51 -14.58 -5.56 -5.20
C ILE A 51 -14.94 -6.82 -4.39
N LYS A 52 -16.15 -7.32 -4.50
CA LYS A 52 -16.59 -8.55 -3.82
C LYS A 52 -16.10 -9.84 -4.50
N THR A 53 -15.35 -9.75 -5.60
CA THR A 53 -14.77 -10.90 -6.30
C THR A 53 -13.42 -11.27 -5.69
N PRO A 54 -13.29 -12.39 -4.94
CA PRO A 54 -12.09 -12.68 -4.14
C PRO A 54 -10.79 -12.73 -4.95
N ASP A 55 -10.81 -13.40 -6.11
CA ASP A 55 -9.61 -13.54 -6.96
C ASP A 55 -9.13 -12.19 -7.50
N ALA A 56 -10.06 -11.31 -7.89
CA ALA A 56 -9.74 -9.99 -8.42
C ALA A 56 -9.19 -9.04 -7.31
N LEU A 57 -9.60 -9.22 -6.06
CA LEU A 57 -9.02 -8.52 -4.91
C LEU A 57 -7.59 -9.00 -4.65
N PHE A 58 -7.39 -10.31 -4.59
CA PHE A 58 -6.10 -10.90 -4.30
C PHE A 58 -5.02 -10.51 -5.33
N THR A 59 -5.40 -10.40 -6.61
CA THR A 59 -4.51 -9.97 -7.69
C THR A 59 -4.37 -8.46 -7.81
N GLY A 60 -5.16 -7.66 -7.08
CA GLY A 60 -5.20 -6.19 -7.15
C GLY A 60 -6.00 -5.62 -8.32
N GLU A 61 -6.52 -6.46 -9.22
CA GLU A 61 -7.29 -6.00 -10.40
C GLU A 61 -8.58 -5.26 -10.02
N ALA A 62 -9.28 -5.72 -8.98
CA ALA A 62 -10.49 -5.07 -8.50
C ALA A 62 -10.19 -3.66 -8.01
N SER A 63 -9.10 -3.50 -7.26
CA SER A 63 -8.65 -2.23 -6.71
C SER A 63 -8.30 -1.22 -7.81
N VAL A 64 -7.57 -1.66 -8.83
CA VAL A 64 -7.21 -0.84 -9.98
C VAL A 64 -8.44 -0.37 -10.74
N LYS A 65 -9.35 -1.28 -11.09
CA LYS A 65 -10.60 -0.95 -11.79
C LYS A 65 -11.47 0.02 -10.99
N MET A 66 -11.54 -0.15 -9.67
CA MET A 66 -12.27 0.76 -8.78
C MET A 66 -11.65 2.17 -8.79
N ILE A 67 -10.32 2.28 -8.66
CA ILE A 67 -9.64 3.58 -8.67
C ILE A 67 -9.86 4.29 -10.01
N GLU A 68 -9.64 3.61 -11.15
CA GLU A 68 -9.83 4.18 -12.49
C GLU A 68 -11.28 4.55 -12.76
N SER A 69 -12.24 3.78 -12.24
CA SER A 69 -13.66 4.08 -12.33
C SER A 69 -14.01 5.31 -11.50
N CYS A 70 -13.58 5.39 -10.24
CA CYS A 70 -13.95 6.46 -9.31
C CYS A 70 -13.15 7.74 -9.50
N CYS A 71 -11.94 7.67 -10.08
CA CYS A 71 -11.10 8.82 -10.39
C CYS A 71 -10.69 8.80 -11.88
N PRO A 72 -11.51 9.31 -12.80
CA PRO A 72 -11.22 9.25 -14.24
C PRO A 72 -9.94 9.98 -14.68
N SER A 73 -9.36 10.82 -13.82
CA SER A 73 -8.06 11.45 -14.05
C SER A 73 -6.89 10.48 -13.88
N ILE A 74 -7.10 9.33 -13.24
CA ILE A 74 -6.11 8.28 -13.13
C ILE A 74 -6.35 7.29 -14.26
N THR A 75 -5.41 7.21 -15.20
CA THR A 75 -5.53 6.41 -16.43
C THR A 75 -4.90 5.04 -16.32
N ASN A 76 -4.00 4.84 -15.36
CA ASN A 76 -3.37 3.56 -15.05
C ASN A 76 -3.03 3.48 -13.55
N ALA A 77 -3.93 2.91 -12.77
CA ALA A 77 -3.75 2.82 -11.33
C ALA A 77 -2.66 1.80 -10.91
N TRP A 78 -2.22 0.91 -11.81
CA TRP A 78 -1.08 0.04 -11.53
C TRP A 78 0.23 0.80 -11.33
N ASP A 79 0.40 1.94 -12.02
CA ASP A 79 1.60 2.76 -11.96
C ASP A 79 1.54 3.86 -10.89
N LEU A 80 0.43 3.95 -10.14
CA LEU A 80 0.39 4.82 -8.96
C LEU A 80 1.39 4.35 -7.92
N SER A 81 2.00 5.31 -7.22
CA SER A 81 2.75 5.01 -6.00
C SER A 81 1.82 4.42 -4.93
N VAL A 82 2.33 3.50 -4.12
CA VAL A 82 1.54 2.92 -3.01
C VAL A 82 1.02 4.01 -2.06
N LEU A 83 1.76 5.10 -1.89
CA LEU A 83 1.38 6.24 -1.06
C LEU A 83 0.10 6.92 -1.58
N ASP A 84 0.02 7.10 -2.90
CA ASP A 84 -1.14 7.70 -3.55
C ASP A 84 -2.32 6.74 -3.60
N THR A 85 -2.04 5.44 -3.79
CA THR A 85 -3.05 4.38 -3.82
C THR A 85 -3.82 4.29 -2.50
N ASP A 86 -3.12 4.33 -1.36
CA ASP A 86 -3.74 4.26 -0.04
C ASP A 86 -4.68 5.45 0.22
N LEU A 87 -4.26 6.67 -0.16
CA LEU A 87 -5.16 7.83 -0.10
C LEU A 87 -6.38 7.66 -1.01
N MET A 88 -6.20 7.08 -2.22
CA MET A 88 -7.32 6.86 -3.14
C MET A 88 -8.35 5.90 -2.56
N PHE A 89 -7.94 4.82 -1.89
CA PHE A 89 -8.85 3.91 -1.21
C PHE A 89 -9.67 4.63 -0.13
N VAL A 90 -9.02 5.39 0.73
CA VAL A 90 -9.70 6.18 1.77
C VAL A 90 -10.67 7.18 1.15
N SER A 91 -10.25 7.89 0.11
CA SER A 91 -11.04 8.93 -0.56
C SER A 91 -12.27 8.35 -1.27
N ILE A 92 -12.13 7.21 -1.95
CA ILE A 92 -13.26 6.52 -2.61
C ILE A 92 -14.26 6.03 -1.57
N ARG A 93 -13.79 5.51 -0.43
CA ARG A 93 -14.68 5.14 0.66
C ARG A 93 -15.43 6.35 1.22
N ILE A 94 -14.75 7.45 1.48
CA ILE A 94 -15.38 8.71 1.93
C ILE A 94 -16.43 9.18 0.94
N ALA A 95 -16.10 9.18 -0.35
CA ALA A 95 -17.03 9.58 -1.40
C ALA A 95 -18.26 8.66 -1.49
N THR A 96 -18.12 7.37 -1.15
CA THR A 96 -19.20 6.38 -1.27
C THR A 96 -20.05 6.30 -0.02
N TYR A 97 -19.43 6.14 1.16
CA TYR A 97 -20.10 5.81 2.43
C TYR A 97 -20.01 6.91 3.49
N GLY A 98 -19.26 7.98 3.23
CA GLY A 98 -19.05 9.08 4.18
C GLY A 98 -17.78 8.94 5.00
N ASN A 99 -17.58 9.93 5.90
CA ASN A 99 -16.30 10.12 6.58
C ASN A 99 -16.03 9.14 7.72
N ASN A 100 -17.04 8.41 8.19
CA ASN A 100 -16.91 7.55 9.36
C ASN A 100 -16.88 6.07 8.98
N ILE A 101 -16.13 5.30 9.75
CA ILE A 101 -16.10 3.84 9.68
C ILE A 101 -16.34 3.27 11.07
N THR A 102 -17.22 2.27 11.17
CA THR A 102 -17.43 1.52 12.42
C THR A 102 -16.52 0.29 12.39
N VAL A 103 -15.72 0.15 13.45
CA VAL A 103 -14.81 -1.00 13.62
C VAL A 103 -15.23 -1.73 14.90
N SER A 104 -15.55 -3.03 14.76
CA SER A 104 -15.91 -3.89 15.88
C SER A 104 -14.69 -4.68 16.35
N ASN A 105 -14.44 -4.70 17.65
CA ASN A 105 -13.36 -5.48 18.26
C ASN A 105 -13.75 -5.95 19.66
N ALA A 106 -13.40 -7.20 20.01
CA ALA A 106 -13.53 -7.67 21.38
C ALA A 106 -12.33 -7.21 22.22
N CYS A 107 -12.60 -6.75 23.45
CA CYS A 107 -11.54 -6.35 24.37
C CYS A 107 -10.66 -7.56 24.75
N ILE A 108 -9.35 -7.43 24.61
CA ILE A 108 -8.40 -8.52 24.94
C ILE A 108 -8.34 -8.84 26.45
N MET A 109 -8.84 -7.94 27.30
CA MET A 109 -8.79 -8.13 28.76
C MET A 109 -10.10 -8.68 29.35
N CYS A 110 -11.27 -8.31 28.80
CA CYS A 110 -12.57 -8.69 29.37
C CYS A 110 -13.52 -9.27 28.32
N GLU A 111 -13.06 -9.49 27.09
CA GLU A 111 -13.81 -10.06 25.97
C GLU A 111 -15.10 -9.31 25.60
N THR A 112 -15.35 -8.15 26.22
CA THR A 112 -16.51 -7.32 25.89
C THR A 112 -16.41 -6.88 24.43
N PRO A 113 -17.45 -7.13 23.60
CA PRO A 113 -17.50 -6.61 22.25
C PRO A 113 -17.66 -5.08 22.30
N ASN A 114 -16.84 -4.39 21.52
CA ASN A 114 -16.86 -2.94 21.38
C ASN A 114 -17.07 -2.57 19.92
N GLU A 115 -17.74 -1.45 19.70
CA GLU A 115 -17.86 -0.79 18.41
C GLU A 115 -17.30 0.62 18.53
N TYR A 116 -16.37 0.96 17.62
CA TYR A 116 -15.72 2.26 17.60
C TYR A 116 -16.03 2.96 16.29
N GLU A 117 -16.50 4.18 16.38
CA GLU A 117 -16.68 5.05 15.22
C GLU A 117 -15.41 5.87 15.00
N LEU A 118 -14.74 5.67 13.87
CA LEU A 118 -13.47 6.30 13.54
C LEU A 118 -13.65 7.23 12.34
N SER A 119 -13.03 8.42 12.41
CA SER A 119 -13.06 9.38 11.30
C SER A 119 -11.93 9.12 10.32
N LEU A 120 -12.28 8.85 9.07
CA LEU A 120 -11.33 8.67 7.96
C LEU A 120 -10.61 9.98 7.59
N ASN A 121 -11.14 11.14 7.97
CA ASN A 121 -10.45 12.42 7.77
C ASN A 121 -9.10 12.48 8.48
N ASN A 122 -8.95 11.81 9.64
CA ASN A 122 -7.68 11.73 10.35
C ASN A 122 -6.60 11.03 9.51
N ILE A 123 -6.99 10.05 8.68
CA ILE A 123 -6.08 9.34 7.76
C ILE A 123 -5.69 10.28 6.62
N VAL A 124 -6.67 11.02 6.06
CA VAL A 124 -6.39 12.01 5.00
C VAL A 124 -5.43 13.09 5.50
N GLU A 125 -5.66 13.61 6.71
CA GLU A 125 -4.78 14.60 7.34
C GLU A 125 -3.38 14.03 7.62
N HIS A 126 -3.29 12.77 8.06
CA HIS A 126 -2.03 12.07 8.26
C HIS A 126 -1.23 12.06 6.94
N PHE A 127 -1.82 11.56 5.84
CA PHE A 127 -1.16 11.51 4.55
C PHE A 127 -0.77 12.91 4.01
N ALA A 128 -1.58 13.93 4.25
CA ALA A 128 -1.25 15.30 3.85
C ALA A 128 -0.03 15.89 4.56
N ASN A 129 0.28 15.39 5.78
CA ASN A 129 1.39 15.86 6.61
C ASN A 129 2.63 14.95 6.56
N CYS A 130 2.53 13.74 6.00
CA CYS A 130 3.64 12.82 5.88
C CYS A 130 4.72 13.36 4.93
N LYS A 131 5.98 13.09 5.28
CA LYS A 131 7.13 13.42 4.43
C LYS A 131 7.82 12.14 4.01
N TYR A 132 8.14 12.05 2.73
CA TYR A 132 8.95 10.98 2.18
C TYR A 132 10.41 11.43 2.11
N GLU A 133 11.29 10.69 2.77
CA GLU A 133 12.73 10.93 2.66
C GLU A 133 13.24 10.34 1.34
N SER A 134 13.38 11.19 0.34
CA SER A 134 13.74 10.78 -1.02
C SER A 134 15.24 10.60 -1.23
N ALA A 135 16.09 10.94 -0.27
CA ALA A 135 17.54 10.78 -0.40
C ALA A 135 18.20 10.46 0.93
N ILE A 136 19.16 9.54 0.92
CA ILE A 136 20.06 9.24 2.03
C ILE A 136 21.51 9.35 1.59
N HIS A 137 22.37 9.76 2.51
CA HIS A 137 23.80 9.90 2.27
C HIS A 137 24.57 8.81 3.00
N ILE A 138 25.34 8.03 2.26
CA ILE A 138 26.19 6.97 2.82
C ILE A 138 27.58 7.10 2.21
N LYS A 139 28.58 7.47 3.02
CA LYS A 139 29.94 7.82 2.54
C LYS A 139 29.85 8.92 1.47
N ASP A 140 30.34 8.67 0.29
CA ASP A 140 30.39 9.57 -0.88
C ASP A 140 29.21 9.37 -1.84
N LEU A 141 28.26 8.48 -1.46
CA LEU A 141 27.10 8.18 -2.27
C LEU A 141 25.86 8.93 -1.76
N THR A 142 25.07 9.44 -2.67
CA THR A 142 23.68 9.84 -2.43
C THR A 142 22.76 8.83 -3.08
N ILE A 143 21.95 8.16 -2.27
CA ILE A 143 21.01 7.15 -2.73
C ILE A 143 19.63 7.79 -2.74
N ASN A 144 19.08 7.95 -3.93
CA ASN A 144 17.73 8.48 -4.10
C ASN A 144 16.72 7.33 -3.99
N LEU A 145 15.75 7.49 -3.10
CA LEU A 145 14.70 6.53 -2.84
C LEU A 145 13.40 6.93 -3.50
N LYS A 146 12.59 5.95 -3.86
CA LYS A 146 11.22 6.14 -4.31
C LYS A 146 10.30 5.05 -3.73
N PRO A 147 9.01 5.33 -3.55
CA PRO A 147 8.03 4.31 -3.19
C PRO A 147 7.87 3.31 -4.34
N LEU A 148 7.43 2.11 -4.00
CA LEU A 148 6.99 1.15 -4.99
C LEU A 148 5.72 1.64 -5.70
N THR A 149 5.50 1.18 -6.93
CA THR A 149 4.18 1.29 -7.56
C THR A 149 3.23 0.25 -6.98
N TYR A 150 1.92 0.47 -7.13
CA TYR A 150 0.91 -0.50 -6.68
C TYR A 150 1.11 -1.87 -7.34
N LYS A 151 1.51 -1.90 -8.63
CA LYS A 151 1.86 -3.14 -9.34
C LYS A 151 3.02 -3.88 -8.65
N GLN A 152 4.11 -3.16 -8.38
CA GLN A 152 5.29 -3.75 -7.73
C GLN A 152 4.94 -4.31 -6.34
N GLN A 153 4.20 -3.54 -5.54
CA GLN A 153 3.79 -3.98 -4.21
C GLN A 153 2.91 -5.23 -4.28
N THR A 154 1.93 -5.25 -5.18
CA THR A 154 1.05 -6.41 -5.39
C THR A 154 1.85 -7.64 -5.82
N ASP A 155 2.75 -7.50 -6.78
CA ASP A 155 3.60 -8.60 -7.25
C ASP A 155 4.48 -9.16 -6.12
N TYR A 156 5.05 -8.30 -5.26
CA TYR A 156 5.81 -8.75 -4.08
C TYR A 156 4.94 -9.48 -3.08
N ASN A 157 3.75 -8.98 -2.79
CA ASN A 157 2.84 -9.63 -1.85
C ASN A 157 2.46 -11.02 -2.34
N LEU A 158 2.18 -11.18 -3.64
CA LEU A 158 1.90 -12.46 -4.26
C LEU A 158 3.08 -13.44 -4.17
N GLN A 159 4.29 -12.98 -4.50
CA GLN A 159 5.50 -13.80 -4.41
C GLN A 159 5.77 -14.25 -2.96
N ILE A 160 5.67 -13.33 -1.99
CA ILE A 160 5.85 -13.66 -0.57
C ILE A 160 4.80 -14.68 -0.10
N TYR A 161 3.53 -14.49 -0.49
CA TYR A 161 2.46 -15.42 -0.16
C TYR A 161 2.73 -16.84 -0.69
N GLU A 162 3.15 -16.97 -1.96
CA GLU A 162 3.48 -18.26 -2.55
C GLU A 162 4.66 -18.94 -1.83
N VAL A 163 5.71 -18.20 -1.50
CA VAL A 163 6.84 -18.76 -0.76
C VAL A 163 6.43 -19.16 0.66
N GLN A 164 5.63 -18.34 1.35
CA GLN A 164 5.13 -18.69 2.68
C GLN A 164 4.25 -19.95 2.67
N LYS A 165 3.44 -20.13 1.63
CA LYS A 165 2.66 -21.35 1.43
C LYS A 165 3.57 -22.58 1.26
N GLN A 166 4.64 -22.45 0.45
CA GLN A 166 5.62 -23.51 0.27
C GLN A 166 6.41 -23.80 1.55
N VAL A 167 6.76 -22.77 2.35
CA VAL A 167 7.40 -22.98 3.67
C VAL A 167 6.53 -23.81 4.59
N ARG A 168 5.21 -23.54 4.65
CA ARG A 168 4.29 -24.36 5.45
C ARG A 168 4.26 -25.81 4.96
N GLN A 169 4.22 -26.04 3.65
CA GLN A 169 4.26 -27.39 3.08
C GLN A 169 5.61 -28.10 3.37
N ALA A 170 6.73 -27.36 3.31
CA ALA A 170 8.04 -27.91 3.61
C ALA A 170 8.19 -28.31 5.08
N THR A 171 7.48 -27.64 6.01
CA THR A 171 7.51 -28.02 7.43
C THR A 171 6.84 -29.36 7.72
N ASP A 172 5.99 -29.84 6.81
CA ASP A 172 5.28 -31.14 6.95
C ASP A 172 6.09 -32.33 6.37
N ILE A 173 7.28 -32.09 5.81
CA ILE A 173 8.16 -33.14 5.29
C ILE A 173 8.76 -33.93 6.47
N GLU A 174 8.56 -35.25 6.48
CA GLU A 174 9.02 -36.13 7.57
C GLU A 174 10.54 -36.34 7.55
N ASP A 175 11.17 -36.41 6.38
CA ASP A 175 12.63 -36.54 6.25
C ASP A 175 13.31 -35.21 6.57
N LEU A 176 14.06 -35.17 7.64
CA LEU A 176 14.73 -33.96 8.15
C LEU A 176 15.76 -33.39 7.18
N ALA A 177 16.45 -34.21 6.40
CA ALA A 177 17.46 -33.74 5.44
C ALA A 177 16.79 -33.12 4.21
N GLU A 178 15.70 -33.70 3.73
CA GLU A 178 14.88 -33.17 2.65
C GLU A 178 14.20 -31.87 3.09
N GLN A 179 13.60 -31.84 4.28
CA GLN A 179 12.99 -30.66 4.90
C GLN A 179 13.98 -29.49 4.96
N GLN A 180 15.19 -29.73 5.50
CA GLN A 180 16.21 -28.71 5.62
C GLN A 180 16.65 -28.15 4.27
N THR A 181 16.78 -29.04 3.27
CA THR A 181 17.12 -28.64 1.90
C THR A 181 16.05 -27.77 1.28
N ALA A 182 14.77 -28.14 1.42
CA ALA A 182 13.63 -27.37 0.92
C ALA A 182 13.54 -25.99 1.59
N LEU A 183 13.66 -25.94 2.93
CA LEU A 183 13.63 -24.68 3.67
C LEU A 183 14.79 -23.75 3.29
N ASN A 184 16.01 -24.26 3.14
CA ASN A 184 17.16 -23.45 2.73
C ASN A 184 16.95 -22.82 1.36
N LYS A 185 16.36 -23.56 0.40
CA LYS A 185 16.01 -23.02 -0.91
C LYS A 185 14.98 -21.88 -0.79
N LEU A 186 13.91 -22.07 -0.01
CA LEU A 186 12.86 -21.08 0.18
C LEU A 186 13.36 -19.81 0.89
N TRP A 187 14.28 -19.96 1.85
CA TRP A 187 14.95 -18.79 2.47
C TRP A 187 15.80 -18.02 1.48
N GLY A 188 16.46 -18.71 0.54
CA GLY A 188 17.18 -18.07 -0.55
C GLY A 188 16.24 -17.28 -1.48
N GLU A 189 15.07 -17.82 -1.80
CA GLU A 189 14.04 -17.15 -2.60
C GLU A 189 13.50 -15.89 -1.89
N LEU A 190 13.21 -15.97 -0.58
CA LEU A 190 12.80 -14.81 0.21
C LEU A 190 13.86 -13.72 0.24
N ALA A 191 15.15 -14.11 0.38
CA ALA A 191 16.26 -13.15 0.35
C ALA A 191 16.35 -12.44 -1.01
N GLN A 192 16.13 -13.16 -2.12
CA GLN A 192 16.11 -12.58 -3.46
C GLN A 192 14.92 -11.64 -3.66
N ILE A 193 13.73 -12.00 -3.20
CA ILE A 193 12.54 -11.14 -3.23
C ILE A 193 12.82 -9.84 -2.45
N GLN A 194 13.42 -9.94 -1.26
CA GLN A 194 13.76 -8.76 -0.45
C GLN A 194 14.82 -7.88 -1.12
N LEU A 195 15.82 -8.47 -1.78
CA LEU A 195 16.82 -7.73 -2.56
C LEU A 195 16.14 -6.96 -3.69
N ASN A 196 15.26 -7.60 -4.45
CA ASN A 196 14.53 -6.98 -5.55
C ASN A 196 13.64 -5.83 -5.08
N LEU A 197 12.97 -5.99 -3.92
CA LEU A 197 12.19 -4.93 -3.28
C LEU A 197 13.07 -3.71 -2.99
N ASN A 198 14.23 -3.92 -2.38
CA ASN A 198 15.16 -2.84 -2.06
C ASN A 198 15.68 -2.14 -3.34
N VAL A 199 16.03 -2.90 -4.38
CA VAL A 199 16.45 -2.36 -5.68
C VAL A 199 15.36 -1.50 -6.31
N ASN A 200 14.09 -1.93 -6.25
CA ASN A 200 12.97 -1.17 -6.81
C ASN A 200 12.60 0.07 -5.99
N SER A 201 12.96 0.09 -4.71
CA SER A 201 12.81 1.25 -3.83
C SER A 201 13.93 2.29 -3.99
N ILE A 202 14.98 1.99 -4.76
CA ILE A 202 16.04 2.93 -5.12
C ILE A 202 15.71 3.51 -6.49
N ASP A 203 15.66 4.83 -6.64
CA ASP A 203 15.50 5.49 -7.91
C ASP A 203 16.81 5.60 -8.66
N SER A 204 17.84 6.11 -7.99
CA SER A 204 19.20 6.23 -8.53
C SER A 204 20.24 6.24 -7.41
N VAL A 205 21.48 5.98 -7.77
CA VAL A 205 22.65 6.14 -6.90
C VAL A 205 23.58 7.16 -7.52
N GLN A 206 23.78 8.27 -6.83
CA GLN A 206 24.71 9.33 -7.27
C GLN A 206 26.06 9.10 -6.62
N THR A 207 27.09 8.97 -7.45
CA THR A 207 28.51 8.98 -7.09
C THR A 207 29.06 10.38 -7.29
N PRO A 208 30.30 10.69 -6.84
CA PRO A 208 30.94 11.98 -7.16
C PRO A 208 31.08 12.27 -8.67
N GLU A 209 31.09 11.23 -9.52
CA GLU A 209 31.37 11.36 -10.93
C GLU A 209 30.11 11.24 -11.82
N LEU A 210 29.13 10.42 -11.42
CA LEU A 210 27.97 10.13 -12.27
C LEU A 210 26.74 9.69 -11.46
N VAL A 211 25.59 9.70 -12.12
CA VAL A 211 24.33 9.14 -11.58
C VAL A 211 24.02 7.82 -12.26
N VAL A 212 23.83 6.77 -11.45
CA VAL A 212 23.48 5.42 -11.89
C VAL A 212 22.00 5.19 -11.63
N ASN A 213 21.22 4.94 -12.67
CA ASN A 213 19.80 4.60 -12.63
C ASN A 213 19.50 3.23 -13.24
N GLU A 214 20.51 2.57 -13.82
CA GLU A 214 20.39 1.23 -14.41
C GLU A 214 20.14 0.19 -13.31
N ARG A 215 19.02 -0.51 -13.40
CA ARG A 215 18.57 -1.46 -12.39
C ARG A 215 19.54 -2.61 -12.16
N ALA A 216 20.15 -3.11 -13.22
CA ALA A 216 21.12 -4.20 -13.14
C ALA A 216 22.35 -3.80 -12.33
N TYR A 217 22.86 -2.58 -12.51
CA TYR A 217 24.03 -2.08 -11.77
C TYR A 217 23.70 -1.81 -10.30
N ILE A 218 22.50 -1.26 -10.02
CA ILE A 218 22.04 -1.06 -8.63
C ILE A 218 21.87 -2.41 -7.94
N ALA A 219 21.32 -3.42 -8.60
CA ALA A 219 21.15 -4.77 -8.04
C ALA A 219 22.51 -5.44 -7.75
N GLU A 220 23.43 -5.39 -8.69
CA GLU A 220 24.78 -5.92 -8.53
C GLU A 220 25.53 -5.21 -7.38
N TRP A 221 25.45 -3.89 -7.32
CA TRP A 221 26.06 -3.13 -6.24
C TRP A 221 25.45 -3.47 -4.87
N LEU A 222 24.11 -3.52 -4.77
CA LEU A 222 23.44 -3.81 -3.51
C LEU A 222 23.69 -5.23 -3.01
N ALA A 223 23.87 -6.19 -3.92
CA ALA A 223 24.22 -7.57 -3.59
C ALA A 223 25.67 -7.71 -3.08
N ASN A 224 26.56 -6.77 -3.40
CA ASN A 224 27.99 -6.81 -3.09
C ASN A 224 28.44 -5.70 -2.12
N CYS A 225 27.56 -4.78 -1.71
CA CYS A 225 27.91 -3.75 -0.72
C CYS A 225 28.08 -4.35 0.68
N ASP A 226 28.79 -3.63 1.54
CA ASP A 226 28.95 -4.04 2.93
C ASP A 226 27.63 -4.02 3.71
N SER A 227 27.56 -4.79 4.78
CA SER A 227 26.34 -5.00 5.55
C SER A 227 25.86 -3.70 6.24
N ASP A 228 26.75 -2.77 6.61
CA ASP A 228 26.39 -1.48 7.19
C ASP A 228 25.65 -0.61 6.15
N THR A 229 26.17 -0.54 4.93
CA THR A 229 25.53 0.15 3.80
C THR A 229 24.15 -0.45 3.49
N SER A 230 24.07 -1.79 3.38
CA SER A 230 22.79 -2.49 3.12
C SER A 230 21.77 -2.22 4.23
N ASN A 231 22.19 -2.27 5.51
CA ASN A 231 21.29 -2.04 6.64
C ASN A 231 20.79 -0.58 6.70
N LYS A 232 21.62 0.40 6.39
CA LYS A 232 21.19 1.82 6.31
C LYS A 232 20.13 2.03 5.25
N ILE A 233 20.30 1.40 4.08
CA ILE A 233 19.31 1.49 3.00
C ILE A 233 17.98 0.83 3.43
N LYS A 234 18.03 -0.38 3.98
CA LYS A 234 16.84 -1.08 4.50
C LYS A 234 16.12 -0.25 5.56
N SER A 235 16.86 0.29 6.52
CA SER A 235 16.29 1.12 7.58
C SER A 235 15.62 2.39 7.04
N ALA A 236 16.18 3.02 6.01
CA ALA A 236 15.58 4.20 5.39
C ALA A 236 14.29 3.85 4.62
N ILE A 237 14.28 2.72 3.90
CA ILE A 237 13.07 2.22 3.22
C ILE A 237 11.97 1.89 4.25
N GLU A 238 12.33 1.22 5.34
CA GLU A 238 11.40 0.89 6.43
C GLU A 238 10.88 2.14 7.15
N LEU A 239 11.75 3.11 7.40
CA LEU A 239 11.35 4.38 8.01
C LEU A 239 10.31 5.11 7.14
N ASN A 240 10.56 5.21 5.83
CA ASN A 240 9.58 5.75 4.89
C ASN A 240 8.26 4.99 4.96
N ARG A 241 8.29 3.65 4.90
CA ARG A 241 7.09 2.84 4.98
C ARG A 241 6.32 3.06 6.29
N ASN A 242 7.02 3.14 7.43
CA ASN A 242 6.41 3.34 8.74
C ASN A 242 5.81 4.75 8.87
N ASN A 243 6.49 5.78 8.34
CA ASN A 243 5.98 7.16 8.33
C ASN A 243 4.67 7.30 7.55
N TRP A 244 4.49 6.47 6.52
CA TRP A 244 3.30 6.48 5.66
C TRP A 244 2.26 5.43 6.04
N SER A 245 2.54 4.55 6.99
CA SER A 245 1.54 3.63 7.50
C SER A 245 0.45 4.39 8.25
N ILE A 246 -0.79 3.91 8.13
CA ILE A 246 -1.90 4.47 8.88
C ILE A 246 -1.63 4.30 10.37
N PRO A 247 -1.61 5.40 11.16
CA PRO A 247 -1.35 5.30 12.58
C PRO A 247 -2.51 4.57 13.26
N PRO A 248 -2.22 3.67 14.21
CA PRO A 248 -3.26 2.98 14.94
C PRO A 248 -4.05 3.95 15.82
N TYR A 249 -5.37 3.78 15.85
CA TYR A 249 -6.27 4.60 16.66
C TYR A 249 -6.27 4.18 18.13
N PRO A 250 -6.03 5.10 19.07
CA PRO A 250 -6.22 4.81 20.50
C PRO A 250 -7.72 4.69 20.81
N VAL A 251 -8.10 3.59 21.43
CA VAL A 251 -9.49 3.32 21.82
C VAL A 251 -9.54 2.75 23.23
N THR A 252 -10.68 2.96 23.92
CA THR A 252 -10.90 2.51 25.29
C THR A 252 -12.07 1.54 25.33
N CYS A 253 -11.94 0.45 26.07
CA CYS A 253 -13.01 -0.52 26.27
C CYS A 253 -14.25 0.14 26.88
N SER A 254 -15.42 -0.13 26.30
CA SER A 254 -16.71 0.42 26.74
C SER A 254 -17.18 -0.14 28.09
N ASN A 255 -16.63 -1.26 28.56
CA ASN A 255 -16.93 -1.82 29.86
C ASN A 255 -16.41 -0.89 30.99
N PRO A 256 -17.32 -0.31 31.84
CA PRO A 256 -16.92 0.64 32.86
C PRO A 256 -15.97 0.08 33.93
N GLU A 257 -15.96 -1.23 34.14
CA GLU A 257 -15.07 -1.91 35.09
C GLU A 257 -13.71 -2.24 34.49
N CYS A 258 -13.60 -2.35 33.15
CA CYS A 258 -12.37 -2.68 32.48
C CYS A 258 -11.56 -1.45 32.06
N LYS A 259 -12.15 -0.56 31.25
CA LYS A 259 -11.54 0.67 30.69
C LYS A 259 -10.15 0.45 30.10
N HIS A 260 -9.88 -0.75 29.59
CA HIS A 260 -8.59 -1.07 28.98
C HIS A 260 -8.38 -0.19 27.72
N GLU A 261 -7.22 0.47 27.68
CA GLU A 261 -6.80 1.25 26.51
C GLU A 261 -6.03 0.35 25.55
N THR A 262 -6.39 0.37 24.29
CA THR A 262 -5.70 -0.39 23.22
C THR A 262 -5.60 0.45 21.95
N LYS A 263 -4.88 -0.05 20.97
CA LYS A 263 -4.73 0.59 19.66
C LYS A 263 -5.35 -0.30 18.59
N LEU A 264 -6.25 0.27 17.79
CA LEU A 264 -6.84 -0.39 16.63
C LEU A 264 -6.10 0.01 15.36
N SER A 265 -5.66 -0.97 14.59
CA SER A 265 -5.15 -0.77 13.24
C SER A 265 -6.29 -0.86 12.25
N ILE A 266 -6.31 0.04 11.28
CA ILE A 266 -7.20 -0.04 10.11
C ILE A 266 -6.34 -0.58 8.97
N ASP A 267 -6.71 -1.77 8.50
CA ASP A 267 -6.17 -2.30 7.26
C ASP A 267 -7.04 -1.83 6.10
N LEU A 268 -6.43 -1.28 5.08
CA LEU A 268 -7.10 -0.94 3.82
C LEU A 268 -7.36 -2.19 2.96
N ASP A 269 -7.40 -3.37 3.60
CA ASP A 269 -7.81 -4.59 2.91
C ASP A 269 -9.20 -4.38 2.33
N ASN A 270 -9.26 -4.41 1.02
CA ASN A 270 -10.43 -4.04 0.24
C ASN A 270 -11.68 -4.84 0.59
N SER A 271 -11.52 -6.10 1.02
CA SER A 271 -12.65 -6.98 1.37
C SER A 271 -13.41 -6.47 2.60
N ASN A 272 -12.71 -6.02 3.63
CA ASN A 272 -13.30 -5.55 4.87
C ASN A 272 -13.53 -4.03 4.88
N PHE A 273 -12.63 -3.27 4.27
CA PHE A 273 -12.70 -1.81 4.26
C PHE A 273 -13.91 -1.29 3.49
N PHE A 274 -14.30 -1.95 2.40
CA PHE A 274 -15.48 -1.58 1.59
C PHE A 274 -16.74 -2.43 1.87
N ALA A 275 -16.64 -3.48 2.70
CA ALA A 275 -17.78 -4.38 2.97
C ALA A 275 -18.69 -3.89 4.11
N SER A 276 -18.23 -2.98 4.95
CA SER A 276 -18.97 -2.48 6.10
C SER A 276 -19.67 -1.17 5.77
N ALA A 277 -20.83 -1.24 5.15
CA ALA A 277 -21.81 -0.16 5.08
C ALA A 277 -23.15 -0.65 5.61
#